data_6b578551d61f3be237abcffa737f2704
#
_entry.id   6b578551d61f3be237abcffa737f2704
#
_cell.length_a   1.000
_cell.length_b   1.000
_cell.length_c   1.000
_cell.angle_alpha   90.00
_cell.angle_beta   90.00
_cell.angle_gamma   90.00
#
_symmetry.space_group_name_H-M   'P 1'
#
loop_
_entity.id
_entity.type
_entity.pdbx_description
1 polymer ?
#
loop_
_entity_poly.entity_id
_entity_poly.type
_entity_poly.pdbx_seq_one_letter_code
_entity_poly.pdbx_strand_id
1 'polypeptide(L)' 'MKVKEQLDQLREMNVEELQDQADALKESLFRLKFRKALGVGEVANDIRREKKTLARVYTLLNEKQAEAAK' A
#
# COMPACT_ATOMS: atom_id res chain seq x y z
N MET A 1 8.23 -12.00 -2.07
CA MET A 1 8.93 -10.74 -2.44
C MET A 1 9.67 -10.18 -1.23
N LYS A 2 10.91 -9.80 -1.42
CA LYS A 2 11.69 -9.23 -0.33
C LYS A 2 11.30 -7.77 -0.11
N VAL A 3 11.23 -7.38 1.15
CA VAL A 3 10.84 -6.03 1.54
C VAL A 3 11.74 -4.98 0.89
N LYS A 4 13.04 -5.24 0.85
CA LYS A 4 14.01 -4.32 0.26
C LYS A 4 13.71 -4.04 -1.21
N GLU A 5 13.41 -5.07 -1.98
CA GLU A 5 13.09 -4.93 -3.39
C GLU A 5 11.84 -4.11 -3.60
N GLN A 6 10.82 -4.34 -2.77
CA GLN A 6 9.59 -3.57 -2.82
C GLN A 6 9.84 -2.09 -2.52
N LEU A 7 10.64 -1.80 -1.50
CA LEU A 7 10.97 -0.42 -1.15
C LEU A 7 11.76 0.28 -2.25
N ASP A 8 12.70 -0.43 -2.86
CA ASP A 8 13.48 0.13 -3.96
C ASP A 8 12.60 0.50 -5.14
N GLN A 9 11.66 -0.38 -5.50
CA GLN A 9 10.70 -0.12 -6.57
C GLN A 9 9.83 1.09 -6.23
N LEU A 10 9.35 1.18 -5.00
CA LEU A 10 8.48 2.28 -4.58
C LEU A 10 9.23 3.61 -4.57
N ARG A 11 10.51 3.59 -4.21
CA ARG A 11 11.32 4.82 -4.19
C ARG A 11 11.55 5.40 -5.59
N GLU A 12 11.51 4.57 -6.61
CA GLU A 12 11.65 5.03 -7.99
C GLU A 12 10.39 5.70 -8.51
N MET A 13 9.25 5.50 -7.85
CA MET A 13 7.99 6.08 -8.24
C MET A 13 7.88 7.54 -7.85
N ASN A 14 7.21 8.35 -8.68
CA ASN A 14 6.93 9.73 -8.33
C ASN A 14 5.70 9.82 -7.41
N VAL A 15 5.39 11.03 -6.94
CA VAL A 15 4.28 11.23 -6.00
C VAL A 15 2.94 10.77 -6.58
N GLU A 16 2.69 11.06 -7.84
CA GLU A 16 1.43 10.65 -8.49
C GLU A 16 1.29 9.13 -8.55
N GLU A 17 2.38 8.45 -8.92
CA GLU A 17 2.36 6.99 -8.98
C GLU A 17 2.15 6.36 -7.61
N LEU A 18 2.79 6.92 -6.58
CA LEU A 18 2.62 6.45 -5.22
C LEU A 18 1.20 6.71 -4.72
N GLN A 19 0.62 7.84 -5.08
CA GLN A 19 -0.76 8.17 -4.73
C GLN A 19 -1.73 7.17 -5.37
N ASP A 20 -1.51 6.85 -6.65
CA ASP A 20 -2.33 5.86 -7.35
C ASP A 20 -2.20 4.49 -6.70
N GLN A 21 -1.00 4.11 -6.29
CA GLN A 21 -0.78 2.85 -5.58
C GLN A 21 -1.53 2.83 -4.26
N ALA A 22 -1.49 3.93 -3.52
CA ALA A 22 -2.19 4.02 -2.24
C ALA A 22 -3.69 3.87 -2.43
N ASP A 23 -4.25 4.53 -3.45
CA ASP A 23 -5.68 4.44 -3.73
C ASP A 23 -6.09 3.02 -4.14
N ALA A 24 -5.28 2.38 -4.99
CA ALA A 24 -5.53 1.00 -5.40
C ALA A 24 -5.48 0.05 -4.22
N LEU A 25 -4.53 0.24 -3.30
CA LEU A 25 -4.39 -0.59 -2.12
C LEU A 25 -5.57 -0.38 -1.15
N LYS A 26 -6.07 0.84 -1.03
CA LYS A 26 -7.26 1.12 -0.22
C LYS A 26 -8.47 0.39 -0.75
N GLU A 27 -8.67 0.40 -2.06
CA GLU A 27 -9.78 -0.34 -2.68
C GLU A 27 -9.63 -1.84 -2.44
N SER A 28 -8.43 -2.36 -2.62
CA SER A 28 -8.15 -3.78 -2.40
C SER A 28 -8.46 -4.17 -0.96
N LEU A 29 -8.02 -3.36 0.02
CA LEU A 29 -8.31 -3.60 1.42
C LEU A 29 -9.81 -3.57 1.71
N PHE A 30 -10.52 -2.64 1.12
CA PHE A 30 -11.97 -2.54 1.30
C PHE A 30 -12.66 -3.81 0.80
N ARG A 31 -12.27 -4.29 -0.37
CA ARG A 31 -12.82 -5.53 -0.94
C ARG A 31 -12.52 -6.74 -0.06
N LEU A 32 -11.28 -6.82 0.45
CA LEU A 32 -10.88 -7.92 1.33
C LEU A 32 -11.66 -7.90 2.63
N LYS A 33 -11.85 -6.73 3.21
CA LYS A 33 -12.65 -6.59 4.43
C LYS A 33 -14.10 -6.99 4.21
N PHE A 34 -14.64 -6.65 3.05
CA PHE A 34 -15.99 -7.05 2.68
C PHE A 34 -16.11 -8.56 2.56
N ARG A 35 -15.14 -9.21 1.92
CA ARG A 35 -15.11 -10.67 1.82
C ARG A 35 -15.00 -11.33 3.19
N LYS A 36 -14.19 -10.76 4.07
CA LYS A 36 -14.04 -11.26 5.43
C LYS A 36 -15.38 -11.21 6.17
N ALA A 37 -16.11 -10.11 6.02
CA ALA A 37 -17.42 -9.92 6.64
C ALA A 37 -18.43 -10.95 6.13
N LEU A 38 -18.32 -11.36 4.86
CA LEU A 38 -19.18 -12.38 4.27
C LEU A 38 -18.74 -13.80 4.61
N GLY A 39 -17.61 -13.97 5.26
CA GLY A 39 -17.09 -15.29 5.60
C GLY A 39 -16.52 -16.06 4.43
N VAL A 40 -16.12 -15.37 3.37
CA VAL A 40 -15.61 -16.01 2.16
C VAL A 40 -14.09 -16.14 2.24
N GLY A 41 -13.60 -17.37 2.39
CA GLY A 41 -12.19 -17.70 2.30
C GLY A 41 -11.32 -17.14 3.40
N GLU A 42 -10.03 -17.42 3.31
CA GLU A 42 -9.03 -16.93 4.26
C GLU A 42 -8.41 -15.66 3.72
N VAL A 43 -8.94 -14.52 4.14
CA VAL A 43 -8.45 -13.22 3.67
C VAL A 43 -7.65 -12.46 4.72
N ALA A 44 -7.53 -13.00 5.95
CA ALA A 44 -6.83 -12.31 7.04
C ALA A 44 -5.36 -12.03 6.70
N ASN A 45 -4.67 -13.01 6.12
CA ASN A 45 -3.28 -12.84 5.73
C ASN A 45 -3.12 -11.81 4.61
N ASP A 46 -4.05 -11.82 3.66
CA ASP A 46 -4.04 -10.86 2.57
C ASP A 46 -4.26 -9.44 3.09
N ILE A 47 -5.17 -9.28 4.05
CA ILE A 47 -5.41 -7.97 4.66
C ILE A 47 -4.15 -7.46 5.36
N ARG A 48 -3.47 -8.31 6.10
CA ARG A 48 -2.23 -7.93 6.78
C ARG A 48 -1.16 -7.49 5.79
N ARG A 49 -0.99 -8.26 4.72
CA ARG A 49 -0.01 -7.96 3.69
C ARG A 49 -0.31 -6.63 3.01
N GLU A 50 -1.57 -6.41 2.63
CA GLU A 50 -1.98 -5.18 1.97
C GLU A 50 -1.81 -3.97 2.89
N LYS A 51 -2.13 -4.11 4.17
CA LYS A 51 -1.93 -3.04 5.15
C LYS A 51 -0.46 -2.65 5.28
N LYS A 52 0.42 -3.63 5.32
CA LYS A 52 1.87 -3.37 5.39
C LYS A 52 2.36 -2.65 4.15
N THR A 53 1.91 -3.09 2.99
CA THR A 53 2.28 -2.45 1.72
C THR A 53 1.78 -1.01 1.67
N LEU A 54 0.54 -0.79 2.09
CA LEU A 54 -0.04 0.55 2.13
C LEU A 54 0.74 1.47 3.08
N ALA A 55 1.14 0.95 4.23
CA ALA A 55 1.93 1.72 5.19
C ALA A 55 3.27 2.15 4.57
N ARG A 56 3.91 1.26 3.83
CA ARG A 56 5.16 1.58 3.14
C ARG A 56 4.96 2.67 2.09
N VAL A 57 3.89 2.55 1.32
CA VAL A 57 3.57 3.55 0.29
C VAL A 57 3.33 4.92 0.92
N TYR A 58 2.57 4.98 2.01
CA TYR A 58 2.32 6.24 2.72
C TYR A 58 3.59 6.85 3.29
N THR A 59 4.47 6.02 3.84
CA THR A 59 5.74 6.49 4.38
C THR A 59 6.56 7.18 3.29
N LEU A 60 6.66 6.55 2.12
CA LEU A 60 7.41 7.11 1.00
C LEU A 60 6.75 8.36 0.42
N LEU A 61 5.41 8.38 0.39
CA LEU A 61 4.68 9.57 -0.01
C LEU A 61 5.01 10.75 0.90
N ASN A 62 4.97 10.51 2.21
CA ASN A 62 5.29 11.55 3.18
C ASN A 62 6.72 12.05 3.03
N GLU A 63 7.67 11.15 2.80
CA GLU A 63 9.05 11.53 2.57
C GLU A 63 9.20 12.41 1.33
N LYS A 64 8.57 12.01 0.23
CA LYS A 64 8.66 12.76 -1.02
C LYS A 64 7.97 14.11 -0.94
N GLN A 65 6.84 14.18 -0.26
CA GLN A 65 6.13 15.44 -0.05
C GLN A 65 6.94 16.37 0.85
N ALA A 66 7.59 15.83 1.86
CA ALA A 66 8.46 16.62 2.73
C ALA A 66 9.67 17.17 1.96
N GLU A 67 10.24 16.38 1.07
CA GLU A 67 11.34 16.83 0.22
C GLU A 67 10.88 17.95 -0.72
N ALA A 68 9.70 17.80 -1.31
CA ALA A 68 9.16 18.80 -2.21
C ALA A 68 8.80 20.11 -1.50
N ALA A 69 8.52 20.03 -0.20
CA ALA A 69 8.13 21.20 0.60
C ALA A 69 9.32 22.02 1.11
N LYS A 70 10.54 21.51 0.96
CA LYS A 70 11.75 22.22 1.40
C LYS A 70 12.17 23.32 0.45
#